data_52c25f2bc28d5c44dbdc8dcbe6d6c5ad
#
_entry.id   52c25f2bc28d5c44dbdc8dcbe6d6c5ad
#
_cell.length_a   1.000
_cell.length_b   1.000
_cell.length_c   1.000
_cell.angle_alpha   90.00
_cell.angle_beta   90.00
_cell.angle_gamma   90.00
#
_symmetry.space_group_name_H-M   'P 1'
#
loop_
_entity.id
_entity.type
_entity.pdbx_description
1 polymer ?
#
loop_
_entity_poly.entity_id
_entity_poly.type
_entity_poly.pdbx_seq_one_letter_code
_entity_poly.pdbx_strand_id
1 'polypeptide(L)'
;MAAIYLNPLTDFGFKKLFGEEPHKDLLISFLNTLLPEHHHIANLQYTKNEYQGVTPTDRKAIFDLNCISASGERFIVELQKVKQLFFKDRSVYYSTFAIQEQAQRGDWDYRLSAVYTIGILDFLMDDASTEVLYYAQLKDQHNQLFYDKLTFIYLVLPRFTLQRRDLKTFQDKWLYAFKHLHELESIPTELQESVFQRLFDIAQLSQFSKEERSAYEDSLKHYRDLKNATDTARLEGAEEGFELGKQEGLEEGMEKGMEKGKELGKQEGLEEGKRETARRMLAKGMTVELVADLTGLSVEQVQGL
;
A
#
# COMPACT_ATOMS: atom_id res chain seq x y z
N MET A 1 29.30 0.73 10.02
CA MET A 1 29.86 2.10 9.87
C MET A 1 28.78 3.11 10.21
N ALA A 2 29.13 4.33 10.66
CA ALA A 2 28.13 5.38 10.83
C ALA A 2 27.65 5.84 9.46
N ALA A 3 26.35 6.16 9.31
CA ALA A 3 25.80 6.68 8.05
C ALA A 3 26.49 7.99 7.67
N ILE A 4 26.80 8.17 6.41
CA ILE A 4 27.43 9.40 5.86
C ILE A 4 26.32 10.40 5.52
N TYR A 5 25.22 9.91 4.99
CA TYR A 5 24.09 10.73 4.52
C TYR A 5 22.85 10.52 5.38
N LEU A 6 22.02 11.55 5.46
CA LEU A 6 20.73 11.49 6.15
C LEU A 6 19.77 10.51 5.46
N ASN A 7 18.80 10.03 6.24
CA ASN A 7 17.69 9.27 5.69
C ASN A 7 16.56 10.22 5.25
N PRO A 8 16.22 10.27 3.93
CA PRO A 8 15.18 11.14 3.40
C PRO A 8 13.77 10.82 3.93
N LEU A 9 13.57 9.61 4.45
CA LEU A 9 12.26 9.14 4.95
C LEU A 9 12.02 9.53 6.42
N THR A 10 12.93 10.27 7.04
CA THR A 10 12.70 10.92 8.33
C THR A 10 12.03 12.28 8.13
N ASP A 11 11.26 12.75 9.10
CA ASP A 11 10.62 14.07 9.04
C ASP A 11 11.64 15.19 8.86
N PHE A 12 12.71 15.16 9.66
CA PHE A 12 13.82 16.10 9.53
C PHE A 12 14.50 16.00 8.18
N GLY A 13 14.84 14.79 7.73
CA GLY A 13 15.55 14.58 6.46
C GLY A 13 14.75 15.06 5.27
N PHE A 14 13.47 14.78 5.23
CA PHE A 14 12.57 15.23 4.17
C PHE A 14 12.46 16.77 4.12
N LYS A 15 12.23 17.39 5.28
CA LYS A 15 12.14 18.86 5.36
C LYS A 15 13.48 19.54 5.05
N LYS A 16 14.60 18.95 5.48
CA LYS A 16 15.95 19.46 5.18
C LYS A 16 16.25 19.46 3.67
N LEU A 17 15.87 18.40 2.97
CA LEU A 17 16.12 18.25 1.53
C LEU A 17 15.15 19.08 0.69
N PHE A 18 13.88 19.14 1.06
CA PHE A 18 12.81 19.61 0.20
C PHE A 18 12.00 20.80 0.76
N GLY A 19 12.16 21.13 2.04
CA GLY A 19 11.32 22.12 2.73
C GLY A 19 11.97 23.49 2.94
N GLU A 20 13.22 23.65 2.59
CA GLU A 20 13.96 24.90 2.76
C GLU A 20 14.05 25.68 1.44
N GLU A 21 13.84 27.01 1.49
CA GLU A 21 13.89 27.89 0.30
C GLU A 21 15.19 27.75 -0.53
N PRO A 22 16.40 27.61 0.08
CA PRO A 22 17.62 27.38 -0.69
C PRO A 22 17.66 26.06 -1.46
N HIS A 23 16.79 25.09 -1.10
CA HIS A 23 16.80 23.73 -1.66
C HIS A 23 15.59 23.43 -2.56
N LYS A 24 14.79 24.44 -2.87
CA LYS A 24 13.57 24.27 -3.68
C LYS A 24 13.78 23.70 -5.08
N ASP A 25 14.99 23.85 -5.62
CA ASP A 25 15.38 23.23 -6.89
C ASP A 25 15.35 21.70 -6.85
N LEU A 26 15.68 21.10 -5.70
CA LEU A 26 15.53 19.65 -5.49
C LEU A 26 14.07 19.24 -5.56
N LEU A 27 13.17 19.99 -4.89
CA LEU A 27 11.74 19.72 -4.93
C LEU A 27 11.18 19.90 -6.34
N ILE A 28 11.53 20.96 -7.04
CA ILE A 28 11.12 21.21 -8.43
C ILE A 28 11.56 20.06 -9.34
N SER A 29 12.83 19.67 -9.25
CA SER A 29 13.38 18.57 -10.05
C SER A 29 12.64 17.27 -9.80
N PHE A 30 12.36 16.95 -8.53
CA PHE A 30 11.60 15.75 -8.15
C PHE A 30 10.16 15.81 -8.69
N LEU A 31 9.42 16.89 -8.42
CA LEU A 31 8.03 17.05 -8.84
C LEU A 31 7.88 16.97 -10.37
N ASN A 32 8.80 17.56 -11.12
CA ASN A 32 8.79 17.51 -12.57
C ASN A 32 8.98 16.10 -13.15
N THR A 33 9.47 15.14 -12.37
CA THR A 33 9.47 13.73 -12.80
C THR A 33 8.10 13.06 -12.71
N LEU A 34 7.15 13.65 -12.00
CA LEU A 34 5.81 13.13 -11.75
C LEU A 34 4.74 13.83 -12.60
N LEU A 35 5.05 15.01 -13.11
CA LEU A 35 4.10 15.86 -13.82
C LEU A 35 4.23 15.70 -15.34
N PRO A 36 3.12 15.86 -16.09
CA PRO A 36 3.19 15.99 -17.54
C PRO A 36 4.04 17.20 -17.93
N GLU A 37 4.73 17.16 -19.07
CA GLU A 37 5.65 18.23 -19.53
C GLU A 37 5.01 19.63 -19.53
N HIS A 38 3.74 19.74 -19.95
CA HIS A 38 3.02 21.02 -20.00
C HIS A 38 2.65 21.58 -18.62
N HIS A 39 2.84 20.79 -17.55
CA HIS A 39 2.68 21.21 -16.16
C HIS A 39 4.02 21.29 -15.40
N HIS A 40 5.16 21.27 -16.12
CA HIS A 40 6.46 21.39 -15.48
C HIS A 40 6.63 22.72 -14.76
N ILE A 41 7.09 22.63 -13.54
CA ILE A 41 7.30 23.75 -12.62
C ILE A 41 8.64 24.40 -12.93
N ALA A 42 8.65 25.70 -13.22
CA ALA A 42 9.88 26.49 -13.36
C ALA A 42 10.31 27.14 -12.03
N ASN A 43 9.34 27.50 -11.20
CA ASN A 43 9.56 28.06 -9.87
C ASN A 43 8.37 27.77 -8.97
N LEU A 44 8.62 27.65 -7.65
CA LEU A 44 7.60 27.45 -6.64
C LEU A 44 7.84 28.34 -5.42
N GLN A 45 6.79 28.57 -4.64
CA GLN A 45 6.83 29.25 -3.36
C GLN A 45 6.22 28.35 -2.30
N TYR A 46 6.88 28.20 -1.15
CA TYR A 46 6.31 27.51 -0.02
C TYR A 46 5.18 28.35 0.59
N THR A 47 4.12 27.69 0.98
CA THR A 47 2.99 28.30 1.67
C THR A 47 2.88 27.74 3.09
N LYS A 48 1.86 28.17 3.83
CA LYS A 48 1.64 27.66 5.18
C LYS A 48 1.42 26.16 5.16
N ASN A 49 2.08 25.46 6.06
CA ASN A 49 1.92 24.03 6.23
C ASN A 49 0.81 23.67 7.24
N GLU A 50 0.30 24.63 8.00
CA GLU A 50 -0.73 24.42 9.02
C GLU A 50 -1.99 25.23 8.68
N TYR A 51 -3.11 24.53 8.60
CA TYR A 51 -4.44 25.11 8.39
C TYR A 51 -5.32 24.78 9.56
N GLN A 52 -5.92 25.81 10.16
CA GLN A 52 -7.01 25.66 11.11
C GLN A 52 -8.32 25.58 10.34
N GLY A 53 -9.21 24.67 10.76
CA GLY A 53 -10.59 24.69 10.26
C GLY A 53 -11.31 25.99 10.61
N VAL A 54 -12.55 26.13 10.14
CA VAL A 54 -13.35 27.35 10.27
C VAL A 54 -13.65 27.68 11.75
N THR A 55 -13.68 26.67 12.61
CA THR A 55 -13.90 26.81 14.05
C THR A 55 -12.69 26.34 14.86
N PRO A 56 -12.49 26.85 16.10
CA PRO A 56 -11.40 26.41 16.98
C PRO A 56 -11.43 24.92 17.35
N THR A 57 -12.57 24.25 17.16
CA THR A 57 -12.76 22.81 17.41
C THR A 57 -12.51 21.94 16.19
N ASP A 58 -12.34 22.54 15.01
CA ASP A 58 -12.05 21.79 13.79
C ASP A 58 -10.65 21.20 13.81
N ARG A 59 -10.50 20.04 13.19
CA ARG A 59 -9.19 19.41 13.06
C ARG A 59 -8.27 20.26 12.20
N LYS A 60 -7.07 20.51 12.71
CA LYS A 60 -5.98 21.12 11.92
C LYS A 60 -5.53 20.15 10.83
N ALA A 61 -5.30 20.71 9.64
CA ALA A 61 -4.52 20.03 8.61
C ALA A 61 -3.07 20.52 8.71
N ILE A 62 -2.13 19.59 8.83
CA ILE A 62 -0.69 19.87 8.87
C ILE A 62 -0.08 19.09 7.71
N PHE A 63 0.53 19.81 6.79
CA PHE A 63 1.21 19.25 5.62
C PHE A 63 2.70 19.21 5.86
N ASP A 64 3.37 18.19 5.31
CA ASP A 64 4.83 18.17 5.32
C ASP A 64 5.38 19.30 4.45
N LEU A 65 4.90 19.42 3.20
CA LEU A 65 5.18 20.54 2.33
C LEU A 65 3.92 21.02 1.60
N ASN A 66 3.76 22.32 1.50
CA ASN A 66 2.72 22.95 0.71
C ASN A 66 3.32 24.10 -0.12
N CYS A 67 3.10 24.10 -1.43
CA CYS A 67 3.70 25.06 -2.32
C CYS A 67 2.80 25.38 -3.52
N ILE A 68 3.06 26.53 -4.13
CA ILE A 68 2.35 27.05 -5.29
C ILE A 68 3.39 27.35 -6.39
N SER A 69 3.12 26.91 -7.63
CA SER A 69 3.91 27.29 -8.80
C SER A 69 3.65 28.73 -9.23
N ALA A 70 4.49 29.24 -10.11
CA ALA A 70 4.30 30.56 -10.71
C ALA A 70 3.02 30.69 -11.55
N SER A 71 2.49 29.57 -12.08
CA SER A 71 1.23 29.48 -12.84
C SER A 71 0.00 29.22 -11.94
N GLY A 72 0.22 29.07 -10.63
CA GLY A 72 -0.85 28.97 -9.64
C GLY A 72 -1.27 27.53 -9.27
N GLU A 73 -0.64 26.50 -9.85
CA GLU A 73 -0.88 25.12 -9.42
C GLU A 73 -0.41 24.92 -7.98
N ARG A 74 -1.14 24.11 -7.23
CA ARG A 74 -0.88 23.85 -5.82
C ARG A 74 -0.40 22.42 -5.63
N PHE A 75 0.61 22.26 -4.78
CA PHE A 75 1.24 20.98 -4.50
C PHE A 75 1.25 20.73 -2.98
N ILE A 76 0.57 19.69 -2.56
CA ILE A 76 0.65 19.14 -1.21
C ILE A 76 1.52 17.90 -1.31
N VAL A 77 2.65 17.89 -0.61
CA VAL A 77 3.57 16.73 -0.61
C VAL A 77 3.64 16.17 0.81
N GLU A 78 3.35 14.89 0.95
CA GLU A 78 3.26 14.17 2.21
C GLU A 78 4.19 12.96 2.22
N LEU A 79 4.97 12.83 3.28
CA LEU A 79 5.76 11.64 3.55
C LEU A 79 5.01 10.72 4.52
N GLN A 80 4.60 9.56 4.06
CA GLN A 80 3.84 8.60 4.86
C GLN A 80 4.69 7.36 5.19
N LYS A 81 5.06 7.21 6.46
CA LYS A 81 5.99 6.17 6.93
C LYS A 81 5.31 4.83 7.19
N VAL A 82 4.04 4.88 7.59
CA VAL A 82 3.25 3.70 7.93
C VAL A 82 1.84 3.80 7.35
N LYS A 83 1.25 2.65 7.05
CA LYS A 83 -0.12 2.56 6.55
C LYS A 83 -1.10 3.01 7.65
N GLN A 84 -1.87 4.04 7.35
CA GLN A 84 -2.97 4.49 8.20
C GLN A 84 -4.29 4.08 7.54
N LEU A 85 -5.26 3.65 8.34
CA LEU A 85 -6.52 3.08 7.86
C LEU A 85 -7.24 4.00 6.84
N PHE A 86 -7.23 5.30 7.11
CA PHE A 86 -7.96 6.31 6.31
C PHE A 86 -7.02 7.29 5.60
N PHE A 87 -5.84 6.85 5.14
CA PHE A 87 -4.90 7.78 4.52
C PHE A 87 -5.41 8.38 3.19
N LYS A 88 -6.20 7.61 2.41
CA LYS A 88 -6.83 8.09 1.17
C LYS A 88 -7.86 9.17 1.46
N ASP A 89 -8.73 8.93 2.47
CA ASP A 89 -9.71 9.93 2.92
C ASP A 89 -9.02 11.21 3.40
N ARG A 90 -7.91 11.06 4.15
CA ARG A 90 -7.10 12.21 4.59
C ARG A 90 -6.50 12.97 3.41
N SER A 91 -6.01 12.29 2.39
CA SER A 91 -5.47 12.95 1.18
C SER A 91 -6.54 13.76 0.47
N VAL A 92 -7.75 13.20 0.33
CA VAL A 92 -8.90 13.92 -0.23
C VAL A 92 -9.28 15.12 0.65
N TYR A 93 -9.39 14.93 1.97
CA TYR A 93 -9.68 16.01 2.90
C TYR A 93 -8.63 17.13 2.83
N TYR A 94 -7.35 16.80 2.77
CA TYR A 94 -6.27 17.77 2.65
C TYR A 94 -6.32 18.58 1.34
N SER A 95 -6.67 17.94 0.23
CA SER A 95 -6.82 18.63 -1.05
C SER A 95 -7.91 19.72 -1.03
N THR A 96 -8.93 19.57 -0.16
CA THR A 96 -10.01 20.57 -0.05
C THR A 96 -9.51 21.92 0.46
N PHE A 97 -8.49 21.96 1.32
CA PHE A 97 -7.90 23.22 1.78
C PHE A 97 -7.24 23.97 0.63
N ALA A 98 -6.46 23.28 -0.20
CA ALA A 98 -5.84 23.89 -1.37
C ALA A 98 -6.87 24.36 -2.42
N ILE A 99 -8.04 23.73 -2.49
CA ILE A 99 -9.16 24.18 -3.32
C ILE A 99 -9.82 25.42 -2.71
N GLN A 100 -10.16 25.38 -1.41
CA GLN A 100 -10.83 26.48 -0.71
C GLN A 100 -10.02 27.77 -0.68
N GLU A 101 -8.70 27.68 -0.56
CA GLU A 101 -7.81 28.84 -0.60
C GLU A 101 -7.80 29.59 -1.94
N GLN A 102 -8.29 28.99 -3.01
CA GLN A 102 -8.41 29.64 -4.30
C GLN A 102 -9.64 30.54 -4.41
N ALA A 103 -10.58 30.39 -3.46
CA ALA A 103 -11.79 31.21 -3.46
C ALA A 103 -11.44 32.71 -3.29
N GLN A 104 -11.93 33.52 -4.21
CA GLN A 104 -11.74 34.98 -4.21
C GLN A 104 -12.96 35.65 -3.59
N ARG A 105 -12.75 36.84 -2.99
CA ARG A 105 -13.83 37.67 -2.51
C ARG A 105 -14.46 38.46 -3.66
N GLY A 106 -15.78 38.58 -3.68
CA GLY A 106 -16.53 39.30 -4.73
C GLY A 106 -16.92 38.37 -5.89
N ASP A 107 -17.04 38.93 -7.08
CA ASP A 107 -17.40 38.17 -8.28
C ASP A 107 -16.24 37.27 -8.70
N TRP A 108 -16.44 35.97 -8.62
CA TRP A 108 -15.47 34.95 -8.99
C TRP A 108 -16.10 33.97 -9.98
N ASP A 109 -15.39 33.65 -11.04
CA ASP A 109 -15.85 32.74 -12.12
C ASP A 109 -15.65 31.25 -11.79
N TYR A 110 -15.30 30.93 -10.54
CA TYR A 110 -15.03 29.56 -10.07
C TYR A 110 -13.88 28.85 -10.80
N ARG A 111 -13.02 29.57 -11.50
CA ARG A 111 -11.86 28.98 -12.17
C ARG A 111 -10.81 28.57 -11.14
N LEU A 112 -10.55 27.26 -11.07
CA LEU A 112 -9.53 26.68 -10.21
C LEU A 112 -8.23 26.42 -10.98
N SER A 113 -7.11 26.64 -10.35
CA SER A 113 -5.81 26.06 -10.74
C SER A 113 -5.72 24.61 -10.27
N ALA A 114 -4.85 23.82 -10.91
CA ALA A 114 -4.70 22.42 -10.55
C ALA A 114 -4.17 22.22 -9.12
N VAL A 115 -4.65 21.18 -8.49
CA VAL A 115 -4.21 20.72 -7.16
C VAL A 115 -3.63 19.30 -7.30
N TYR A 116 -2.39 19.15 -6.92
CA TYR A 116 -1.68 17.88 -6.87
C TYR A 116 -1.43 17.50 -5.40
N THR A 117 -1.93 16.35 -5.00
CA THR A 117 -1.60 15.76 -3.69
C THR A 117 -0.67 14.58 -3.93
N ILE A 118 0.58 14.72 -3.49
CA ILE A 118 1.64 13.74 -3.71
C ILE A 118 1.96 13.04 -2.40
N GLY A 119 1.76 11.72 -2.35
CA GLY A 119 2.12 10.88 -1.21
C GLY A 119 3.36 10.03 -1.51
N ILE A 120 4.41 10.20 -0.73
CA ILE A 120 5.59 9.33 -0.75
C ILE A 120 5.38 8.29 0.35
N LEU A 121 5.14 7.03 -0.05
CA LEU A 121 4.70 5.95 0.84
C LEU A 121 5.83 4.96 1.10
N ASP A 122 6.23 4.80 2.37
CA ASP A 122 7.17 3.76 2.82
C ASP A 122 6.42 2.48 3.26
N PHE A 123 5.27 2.21 2.65
CA PHE A 123 4.46 1.01 2.87
C PHE A 123 3.70 0.61 1.59
N LEU A 124 3.20 -0.63 1.55
CA LEU A 124 2.35 -1.11 0.47
C LEU A 124 0.93 -0.55 0.63
N MET A 125 0.43 0.14 -0.40
CA MET A 125 -0.91 0.73 -0.38
C MET A 125 -2.00 -0.34 -0.45
N ASP A 126 -1.81 -1.32 -1.31
CA ASP A 126 -2.61 -2.54 -1.44
C ASP A 126 -1.70 -3.71 -1.84
N ASP A 127 -2.18 -4.93 -1.72
CA ASP A 127 -1.40 -6.14 -2.03
C ASP A 127 -1.59 -6.61 -3.48
N ALA A 128 -2.61 -6.10 -4.18
CA ALA A 128 -3.02 -6.58 -5.50
C ALA A 128 -2.25 -5.93 -6.66
N SER A 129 -1.79 -4.68 -6.49
CA SER A 129 -1.08 -3.95 -7.54
C SER A 129 0.43 -4.10 -7.44
N THR A 130 1.12 -4.10 -8.58
CA THR A 130 2.59 -4.10 -8.69
C THR A 130 3.17 -2.72 -9.01
N GLU A 131 2.34 -1.72 -9.23
CA GLU A 131 2.76 -0.39 -9.65
C GLU A 131 3.55 0.34 -8.55
N VAL A 132 4.59 1.06 -8.96
CA VAL A 132 5.37 1.97 -8.11
C VAL A 132 4.67 3.32 -7.98
N LEU A 133 3.99 3.76 -9.06
CA LEU A 133 3.30 5.03 -9.16
C LEU A 133 1.81 4.83 -9.42
N TYR A 134 1.00 5.54 -8.67
CA TYR A 134 -0.45 5.60 -8.85
C TYR A 134 -0.87 7.02 -9.15
N TYR A 135 -1.67 7.17 -10.20
CA TYR A 135 -2.36 8.41 -10.54
C TYR A 135 -3.85 8.21 -10.36
N ALA A 136 -4.45 8.92 -9.39
CA ALA A 136 -5.89 8.90 -9.17
C ALA A 136 -6.49 10.26 -9.56
N GLN A 137 -7.53 10.22 -10.41
CA GLN A 137 -8.19 11.38 -10.98
C GLN A 137 -9.71 11.15 -11.04
N LEU A 138 -10.47 12.22 -11.15
CA LEU A 138 -11.92 12.15 -11.34
C LEU A 138 -12.26 11.72 -12.77
N LYS A 139 -12.97 10.62 -12.90
CA LYS A 139 -13.41 10.04 -14.17
C LYS A 139 -14.92 9.80 -14.17
N ASP A 140 -15.51 9.81 -15.35
CA ASP A 140 -16.92 9.45 -15.55
C ASP A 140 -17.14 7.92 -15.56
N GLN A 141 -18.40 7.50 -15.76
CA GLN A 141 -18.78 6.07 -15.82
C GLN A 141 -18.19 5.30 -17.01
N HIS A 142 -17.64 6.02 -18.00
CA HIS A 142 -16.94 5.45 -19.17
C HIS A 142 -15.42 5.48 -19.02
N ASN A 143 -14.91 5.80 -17.82
CA ASN A 143 -13.49 5.91 -17.52
C ASN A 143 -12.79 7.08 -18.24
N GLN A 144 -13.55 8.05 -18.75
CA GLN A 144 -13.02 9.26 -19.35
C GLN A 144 -12.72 10.31 -18.28
N LEU A 145 -11.65 11.07 -18.48
CA LEU A 145 -11.24 12.11 -17.54
C LEU A 145 -12.32 13.19 -17.48
N PHE A 146 -13.00 13.29 -16.33
CA PHE A 146 -14.05 14.29 -16.09
C PHE A 146 -13.46 15.63 -15.64
N TYR A 147 -12.41 15.59 -14.80
CA TYR A 147 -11.78 16.80 -14.26
C TYR A 147 -10.27 16.58 -14.09
N ASP A 148 -9.48 17.38 -14.77
CA ASP A 148 -8.02 17.26 -14.89
C ASP A 148 -7.25 18.02 -13.81
N LYS A 149 -7.90 18.93 -13.05
CA LYS A 149 -7.25 19.83 -12.09
C LYS A 149 -7.21 19.31 -10.66
N LEU A 150 -7.59 18.05 -10.41
CA LEU A 150 -7.42 17.39 -9.13
C LEU A 150 -6.79 16.01 -9.37
N THR A 151 -5.54 15.90 -8.98
CA THR A 151 -4.76 14.67 -9.17
C THR A 151 -4.07 14.27 -7.87
N PHE A 152 -4.22 13.00 -7.51
CA PHE A 152 -3.47 12.36 -6.44
C PHE A 152 -2.39 11.47 -7.06
N ILE A 153 -1.16 11.61 -6.58
CA ILE A 153 -0.01 10.83 -7.05
C ILE A 153 0.59 10.13 -5.83
N TYR A 154 0.63 8.80 -5.86
CA TYR A 154 1.23 8.03 -4.78
C TYR A 154 2.44 7.25 -5.28
N LEU A 155 3.59 7.46 -4.63
CA LEU A 155 4.83 6.75 -4.86
C LEU A 155 4.97 5.65 -3.80
N VAL A 156 4.88 4.39 -4.21
CA VAL A 156 4.97 3.22 -3.31
C VAL A 156 6.41 2.72 -3.31
N LEU A 157 7.25 3.29 -2.44
CA LEU A 157 8.69 3.01 -2.41
C LEU A 157 9.06 1.54 -2.20
N PRO A 158 8.34 0.72 -1.38
CA PRO A 158 8.66 -0.70 -1.26
C PRO A 158 8.60 -1.47 -2.59
N ARG A 159 7.81 -1.02 -3.55
CA ARG A 159 7.69 -1.65 -4.89
C ARG A 159 8.81 -1.26 -5.85
N PHE A 160 9.54 -0.21 -5.55
CA PHE A 160 10.71 0.17 -6.35
C PHE A 160 11.88 -0.77 -6.04
N THR A 161 12.26 -1.60 -6.99
CA THR A 161 13.29 -2.66 -6.84
C THR A 161 14.47 -2.52 -7.80
N LEU A 162 14.51 -1.45 -8.60
CA LEU A 162 15.60 -1.23 -9.55
C LEU A 162 16.93 -1.09 -8.83
N GLN A 163 17.94 -1.75 -9.37
CA GLN A 163 19.33 -1.60 -8.94
C GLN A 163 19.97 -0.40 -9.63
N ARG A 164 21.08 0.12 -9.08
CA ARG A 164 21.81 1.28 -9.63
C ARG A 164 22.02 1.22 -11.14
N ARG A 165 22.52 0.09 -11.63
CA ARG A 165 22.83 -0.14 -13.05
C ARG A 165 21.62 -0.07 -13.98
N ASP A 166 20.40 -0.17 -13.41
CA ASP A 166 19.15 -0.24 -14.16
C ASP A 166 18.41 1.11 -14.18
N LEU A 167 18.96 2.14 -13.51
CA LEU A 167 18.39 3.50 -13.44
C LEU A 167 18.53 4.21 -14.79
N LYS A 168 17.42 4.51 -15.46
CA LYS A 168 17.41 5.12 -16.79
C LYS A 168 16.84 6.53 -16.79
N THR A 169 15.81 6.78 -15.98
CA THR A 169 15.09 8.03 -15.95
C THR A 169 15.44 8.87 -14.70
N PHE A 170 15.20 10.16 -14.74
CA PHE A 170 15.30 11.01 -13.54
C PHE A 170 14.37 10.53 -12.41
N GLN A 171 13.21 10.00 -12.78
CA GLN A 171 12.25 9.40 -11.83
C GLN A 171 12.87 8.20 -11.11
N ASP A 172 13.50 7.27 -11.85
CA ASP A 172 14.19 6.12 -11.24
C ASP A 172 15.27 6.59 -10.27
N LYS A 173 16.02 7.62 -10.63
CA LYS A 173 17.10 8.18 -9.81
C LYS A 173 16.57 8.82 -8.53
N TRP A 174 15.45 9.56 -8.59
CA TRP A 174 14.79 10.12 -7.42
C TRP A 174 14.23 9.04 -6.49
N LEU A 175 13.55 8.03 -7.04
CA LEU A 175 13.03 6.89 -6.25
C LEU A 175 14.17 6.11 -5.58
N TYR A 176 15.27 5.92 -6.30
CA TYR A 176 16.47 5.29 -5.76
C TYR A 176 17.07 6.13 -4.61
N ALA A 177 17.19 7.44 -4.79
CA ALA A 177 17.69 8.34 -3.78
C ALA A 177 16.79 8.33 -2.51
N PHE A 178 15.47 8.41 -2.65
CA PHE A 178 14.55 8.30 -1.51
C PHE A 178 14.78 7.02 -0.70
N LYS A 179 15.01 5.91 -1.39
CA LYS A 179 15.10 4.61 -0.75
C LYS A 179 16.47 4.31 -0.16
N HIS A 180 17.54 4.73 -0.84
CA HIS A 180 18.90 4.24 -0.59
C HIS A 180 19.92 5.29 -0.17
N LEU A 181 19.61 6.61 -0.21
CA LEU A 181 20.57 7.68 0.08
C LEU A 181 21.37 7.42 1.37
N HIS A 182 20.68 7.02 2.44
CA HIS A 182 21.27 6.82 3.77
C HIS A 182 22.16 5.56 3.88
N GLU A 183 22.13 4.68 2.87
CA GLU A 183 22.94 3.46 2.80
C GLU A 183 24.22 3.67 2.00
N LEU A 184 24.34 4.80 1.28
CA LEU A 184 25.44 5.07 0.37
C LEU A 184 26.66 5.63 1.13
N GLU A 185 27.84 5.25 0.66
CA GLU A 185 29.13 5.75 1.18
C GLU A 185 29.76 6.84 0.26
N SER A 186 29.29 6.94 -0.97
CA SER A 186 29.72 7.93 -1.96
C SER A 186 28.65 8.13 -3.02
N ILE A 187 28.78 9.20 -3.81
CA ILE A 187 27.87 9.49 -4.93
C ILE A 187 28.06 8.44 -6.03
N PRO A 188 27.02 7.66 -6.37
CA PRO A 188 27.12 6.68 -7.47
C PRO A 188 27.33 7.33 -8.82
N THR A 189 27.96 6.60 -9.75
CA THR A 189 28.20 7.05 -11.12
C THR A 189 26.91 7.36 -11.89
N GLU A 190 25.81 6.73 -11.50
CA GLU A 190 24.49 6.91 -12.08
C GLU A 190 23.77 8.19 -11.60
N LEU A 191 24.29 8.85 -10.54
CA LEU A 191 23.70 10.03 -9.91
C LEU A 191 24.67 11.24 -9.98
N GLN A 192 25.25 11.50 -11.16
CA GLN A 192 26.25 12.55 -11.35
C GLN A 192 25.69 13.89 -11.85
N GLU A 193 24.39 13.98 -12.10
CA GLU A 193 23.78 15.25 -12.47
C GLU A 193 23.85 16.25 -11.32
N SER A 194 23.97 17.52 -11.64
CA SER A 194 24.16 18.60 -10.66
C SER A 194 23.13 18.63 -9.54
N VAL A 195 21.89 18.27 -9.83
CA VAL A 195 20.81 18.19 -8.85
C VAL A 195 21.07 17.09 -7.81
N PHE A 196 21.56 15.92 -8.24
CA PHE A 196 21.90 14.85 -7.31
C PHE A 196 23.19 15.15 -6.53
N GLN A 197 24.21 15.73 -7.17
CA GLN A 197 25.40 16.19 -6.44
C GLN A 197 24.99 17.14 -5.31
N ARG A 198 24.13 18.11 -5.60
CA ARG A 198 23.59 19.02 -4.59
C ARG A 198 22.77 18.30 -3.51
N LEU A 199 21.97 17.30 -3.88
CA LEU A 199 21.26 16.46 -2.92
C LEU A 199 22.23 15.81 -1.92
N PHE A 200 23.32 15.22 -2.42
CA PHE A 200 24.33 14.58 -1.59
C PHE A 200 25.07 15.56 -0.69
N ASP A 201 25.40 16.76 -1.20
CA ASP A 201 26.05 17.81 -0.41
C ASP A 201 25.18 18.24 0.77
N ILE A 202 23.89 18.47 0.55
CA ILE A 202 22.93 18.85 1.61
C ILE A 202 22.70 17.69 2.60
N ALA A 203 22.68 16.45 2.10
CA ALA A 203 22.42 15.27 2.89
C ALA A 203 23.59 14.85 3.81
N GLN A 204 24.79 15.44 3.63
CA GLN A 204 25.99 14.99 4.31
C GLN A 204 25.98 15.35 5.81
N LEU A 205 25.87 14.34 6.66
CA LEU A 205 25.75 14.49 8.12
C LEU A 205 26.94 15.19 8.77
N SER A 206 28.13 15.15 8.17
CA SER A 206 29.32 15.84 8.67
C SER A 206 29.23 17.36 8.60
N GLN A 207 28.34 17.88 7.76
CA GLN A 207 28.11 19.32 7.60
C GLN A 207 27.02 19.87 8.54
N PHE A 208 26.33 19.01 9.28
CA PHE A 208 25.25 19.43 10.17
C PHE A 208 25.80 20.14 11.40
N SER A 209 25.13 21.21 11.82
CA SER A 209 25.34 21.80 13.12
C SER A 209 25.01 20.80 14.23
N LYS A 210 25.40 21.09 15.45
CA LYS A 210 25.10 20.23 16.59
C LYS A 210 23.59 20.11 16.83
N GLU A 211 22.86 21.20 16.62
CA GLU A 211 21.41 21.28 16.75
C GLU A 211 20.72 20.46 15.65
N GLU A 212 21.13 20.61 14.41
CA GLU A 212 20.61 19.85 13.27
C GLU A 212 20.85 18.35 13.45
N ARG A 213 22.04 17.99 13.95
CA ARG A 213 22.37 16.60 14.21
C ARG A 213 21.48 16.00 15.28
N SER A 214 21.25 16.71 16.40
CA SER A 214 20.34 16.28 17.44
C SER A 214 18.92 16.12 16.91
N ALA A 215 18.39 17.09 16.17
CA ALA A 215 17.06 17.02 15.57
C ALA A 215 16.92 15.86 14.58
N TYR A 216 17.97 15.59 13.79
CA TYR A 216 17.99 14.45 12.89
C TYR A 216 18.00 13.11 13.65
N GLU A 217 18.81 12.97 14.70
CA GLU A 217 18.88 11.75 15.50
C GLU A 217 17.54 11.44 16.19
N ASP A 218 16.87 12.46 16.71
CA ASP A 218 15.53 12.33 17.29
C ASP A 218 14.49 11.88 16.24
N SER A 219 14.52 12.50 15.05
CA SER A 219 13.65 12.13 13.94
C SER A 219 13.93 10.72 13.42
N LEU A 220 15.18 10.31 13.35
CA LEU A 220 15.60 8.97 12.95
C LEU A 220 15.18 7.91 13.97
N LYS A 221 15.31 8.23 15.27
CA LYS A 221 14.82 7.36 16.34
C LYS A 221 13.31 7.17 16.21
N HIS A 222 12.55 8.26 16.10
CA HIS A 222 11.09 8.18 15.92
C HIS A 222 10.69 7.35 14.70
N TYR A 223 11.37 7.52 13.56
CA TYR A 223 11.14 6.72 12.36
C TYR A 223 11.37 5.22 12.62
N ARG A 224 12.46 4.86 13.29
CA ARG A 224 12.80 3.46 13.62
C ARG A 224 11.80 2.84 14.58
N ASP A 225 11.41 3.57 15.62
CA ASP A 225 10.45 3.11 16.62
C ASP A 225 9.09 2.85 15.99
N LEU A 226 8.62 3.74 15.10
CA LEU A 226 7.38 3.59 14.37
C LEU A 226 7.42 2.39 13.42
N LYS A 227 8.52 2.21 12.69
CA LYS A 227 8.71 1.07 11.79
C LYS A 227 8.72 -0.25 12.55
N ASN A 228 9.50 -0.34 13.62
CA ASN A 228 9.58 -1.54 14.47
C ASN A 228 8.20 -1.91 15.06
N ALA A 229 7.44 -0.92 15.57
CA ALA A 229 6.11 -1.17 16.11
C ALA A 229 5.14 -1.71 15.03
N THR A 230 5.21 -1.16 13.82
CA THR A 230 4.37 -1.59 12.69
C THR A 230 4.75 -2.98 12.20
N ASP A 231 6.05 -3.27 12.07
CA ASP A 231 6.54 -4.58 11.66
C ASP A 231 6.18 -5.65 12.69
N THR A 232 6.30 -5.35 13.99
CA THR A 232 5.87 -6.24 15.09
C THR A 232 4.38 -6.54 15.00
N ALA A 233 3.53 -5.51 14.93
CA ALA A 233 2.07 -5.70 14.83
C ALA A 233 1.68 -6.51 13.58
N ARG A 234 2.40 -6.35 12.46
CA ARG A 234 2.17 -7.14 11.25
C ARG A 234 2.53 -8.61 11.42
N LEU A 235 3.66 -8.90 12.09
CA LEU A 235 4.09 -10.28 12.36
C LEU A 235 3.12 -10.97 13.31
N GLU A 236 2.74 -10.31 14.41
CA GLU A 236 1.76 -10.83 15.37
C GLU A 236 0.42 -11.12 14.71
N GLY A 237 -0.12 -10.17 13.92
CA GLY A 237 -1.36 -10.36 13.20
C GLY A 237 -1.30 -11.48 12.14
N ALA A 238 -0.16 -11.69 11.49
CA ALA A 238 0.03 -12.80 10.56
C ALA A 238 0.08 -14.15 11.28
N GLU A 239 0.71 -14.23 12.44
CA GLU A 239 0.78 -15.43 13.26
C GLU A 239 -0.60 -15.81 13.84
N GLU A 240 -1.32 -14.83 14.40
CA GLU A 240 -2.70 -15.03 14.85
C GLU A 240 -3.63 -15.49 13.71
N GLY A 241 -3.56 -14.85 12.55
CA GLY A 241 -4.36 -15.24 11.39
C GLY A 241 -4.03 -16.64 10.88
N PHE A 242 -2.76 -17.05 10.92
CA PHE A 242 -2.34 -18.40 10.55
C PHE A 242 -2.89 -19.45 11.52
N GLU A 243 -2.80 -19.24 12.82
CA GLU A 243 -3.30 -20.19 13.82
C GLU A 243 -4.84 -20.30 13.79
N LEU A 244 -5.55 -19.16 13.62
CA LEU A 244 -7.01 -19.18 13.44
C LEU A 244 -7.43 -19.96 12.20
N GLY A 245 -6.80 -19.66 11.05
CA GLY A 245 -7.13 -20.36 9.79
C GLY A 245 -6.80 -21.86 9.83
N LYS A 246 -5.76 -22.26 10.57
CA LYS A 246 -5.42 -23.67 10.80
C LYS A 246 -6.46 -24.37 11.68
N GLN A 247 -6.93 -23.70 12.73
CA GLN A 247 -7.98 -24.24 13.61
C GLN A 247 -9.31 -24.40 12.86
N GLU A 248 -9.75 -23.37 12.14
CA GLU A 248 -10.98 -23.40 11.33
C GLU A 248 -10.91 -24.51 10.26
N GLY A 249 -9.76 -24.62 9.56
CA GLY A 249 -9.55 -25.67 8.56
C GLY A 249 -9.57 -27.09 9.15
N LEU A 250 -9.07 -27.28 10.39
CA LEU A 250 -9.11 -28.53 11.10
C LEU A 250 -10.55 -28.91 11.50
N GLU A 251 -11.30 -27.96 12.07
CA GLU A 251 -12.70 -28.17 12.48
C GLU A 251 -13.58 -28.50 11.26
N GLU A 252 -13.47 -27.74 10.17
CA GLU A 252 -14.23 -28.00 8.93
C GLU A 252 -13.85 -29.34 8.29
N GLY A 253 -12.56 -29.69 8.33
CA GLY A 253 -12.07 -31.00 7.85
C GLY A 253 -12.60 -32.16 8.68
N MET A 254 -12.67 -32.04 10.01
CA MET A 254 -13.22 -33.02 10.91
C MET A 254 -14.73 -33.19 10.70
N GLU A 255 -15.48 -32.10 10.57
CA GLU A 255 -16.94 -32.16 10.36
C GLU A 255 -17.27 -32.85 9.02
N LYS A 256 -16.62 -32.45 7.93
CA LYS A 256 -16.79 -33.05 6.60
C LYS A 256 -16.38 -34.56 6.59
N GLY A 257 -15.29 -34.87 7.31
CA GLY A 257 -14.84 -36.26 7.48
C GLY A 257 -15.83 -37.13 8.23
N MET A 258 -16.40 -36.60 9.32
CA MET A 258 -17.42 -37.30 10.12
C MET A 258 -18.72 -37.53 9.35
N GLU A 259 -19.18 -36.49 8.60
CA GLU A 259 -20.40 -36.60 7.78
C GLU A 259 -20.24 -37.66 6.67
N LYS A 260 -19.13 -37.63 5.92
CA LYS A 260 -18.81 -38.64 4.90
C LYS A 260 -18.67 -40.06 5.50
N GLY A 261 -17.96 -40.15 6.62
CA GLY A 261 -17.81 -41.45 7.32
C GLY A 261 -19.15 -42.04 7.78
N LYS A 262 -20.05 -41.19 8.30
CA LYS A 262 -21.40 -41.59 8.70
C LYS A 262 -22.27 -42.04 7.52
N GLU A 263 -22.15 -41.35 6.39
CA GLU A 263 -22.90 -41.70 5.17
C GLU A 263 -22.39 -42.99 4.55
N LEU A 264 -21.07 -43.17 4.41
CA LEU A 264 -20.45 -44.42 3.97
C LEU A 264 -20.79 -45.59 4.87
N GLY A 265 -20.63 -45.45 6.18
CA GLY A 265 -20.97 -46.51 7.14
C GLY A 265 -22.46 -46.90 7.11
N LYS A 266 -23.36 -45.93 6.85
CA LYS A 266 -24.80 -46.23 6.67
C LYS A 266 -25.05 -47.01 5.38
N GLN A 267 -24.39 -46.66 4.27
CA GLN A 267 -24.52 -47.38 3.00
C GLN A 267 -23.96 -48.81 3.10
N GLU A 268 -22.76 -48.95 3.66
CA GLU A 268 -22.12 -50.26 3.87
C GLU A 268 -22.97 -51.16 4.78
N GLY A 269 -23.46 -50.62 5.91
CA GLY A 269 -24.34 -51.36 6.83
C GLY A 269 -25.67 -51.79 6.19
N LEU A 270 -26.25 -50.94 5.30
CA LEU A 270 -27.44 -51.28 4.55
C LEU A 270 -27.19 -52.41 3.54
N GLU A 271 -26.07 -52.36 2.82
CA GLU A 271 -25.67 -53.40 1.87
C GLU A 271 -25.39 -54.76 2.57
N GLU A 272 -24.63 -54.72 3.68
CA GLU A 272 -24.35 -55.91 4.46
C GLU A 272 -25.63 -56.53 5.02
N GLY A 273 -26.55 -55.69 5.54
CA GLY A 273 -27.88 -56.18 6.00
C GLY A 273 -28.72 -56.82 4.90
N LYS A 274 -28.65 -56.26 3.68
CA LYS A 274 -29.32 -56.89 2.51
C LYS A 274 -28.67 -58.23 2.15
N ARG A 275 -27.37 -58.34 2.14
CA ARG A 275 -26.63 -59.59 1.87
C ARG A 275 -26.90 -60.65 2.91
N GLU A 276 -26.90 -60.27 4.21
CA GLU A 276 -27.22 -61.22 5.27
C GLU A 276 -28.69 -61.74 5.19
N THR A 277 -29.63 -60.86 4.86
CA THR A 277 -31.03 -61.20 4.64
C THR A 277 -31.17 -62.17 3.46
N ALA A 278 -30.45 -61.87 2.34
CA ALA A 278 -30.43 -62.74 1.17
C ALA A 278 -29.87 -64.14 1.49
N ARG A 279 -28.76 -64.25 2.24
CA ARG A 279 -28.24 -65.55 2.71
C ARG A 279 -29.27 -66.39 3.54
N ARG A 280 -29.97 -65.69 4.43
CA ARG A 280 -31.02 -66.36 5.26
C ARG A 280 -32.20 -66.84 4.40
N MET A 281 -32.58 -66.09 3.36
CA MET A 281 -33.67 -66.50 2.44
C MET A 281 -33.24 -67.66 1.54
N LEU A 282 -32.02 -67.65 0.99
CA LEU A 282 -31.49 -68.80 0.26
C LEU A 282 -31.42 -70.09 1.11
N ALA A 283 -30.97 -69.96 2.37
CA ALA A 283 -30.94 -71.09 3.32
C ALA A 283 -32.31 -71.68 3.63
N LYS A 284 -33.41 -70.92 3.43
CA LYS A 284 -34.79 -71.36 3.55
C LYS A 284 -35.37 -71.92 2.24
N GLY A 285 -34.57 -72.09 1.19
CA GLY A 285 -34.94 -72.69 -0.07
C GLY A 285 -35.65 -71.75 -1.06
N MET A 286 -35.56 -70.41 -0.91
CA MET A 286 -36.11 -69.49 -1.86
C MET A 286 -35.26 -69.47 -3.11
N THR A 287 -35.86 -69.21 -4.30
CA THR A 287 -35.10 -69.11 -5.54
C THR A 287 -34.31 -67.82 -5.61
N VAL A 288 -33.20 -67.82 -6.36
CA VAL A 288 -32.27 -66.65 -6.52
C VAL A 288 -32.99 -65.41 -7.05
N GLU A 289 -33.91 -65.61 -8.00
CA GLU A 289 -34.67 -64.51 -8.61
C GLU A 289 -35.63 -63.86 -7.58
N LEU A 290 -36.30 -64.70 -6.74
CA LEU A 290 -37.17 -64.15 -5.72
C LEU A 290 -36.40 -63.42 -4.61
N VAL A 291 -35.22 -63.92 -4.23
CA VAL A 291 -34.33 -63.25 -3.25
C VAL A 291 -33.83 -61.97 -3.78
N ALA A 292 -33.44 -61.87 -5.05
CA ALA A 292 -33.01 -60.63 -5.69
C ALA A 292 -34.13 -59.57 -5.68
N ASP A 293 -35.34 -59.96 -6.05
CA ASP A 293 -36.52 -59.07 -6.04
C ASP A 293 -36.82 -58.50 -4.64
N LEU A 294 -36.81 -59.37 -3.61
CA LEU A 294 -37.13 -58.97 -2.24
C LEU A 294 -36.04 -58.13 -1.55
N THR A 295 -34.76 -58.34 -1.88
CA THR A 295 -33.63 -57.64 -1.22
C THR A 295 -33.16 -56.44 -1.98
N GLY A 296 -33.51 -56.33 -3.29
CA GLY A 296 -33.02 -55.30 -4.20
C GLY A 296 -31.55 -55.49 -4.54
N LEU A 297 -30.96 -56.69 -4.37
CA LEU A 297 -29.64 -57.09 -4.85
C LEU A 297 -29.77 -57.62 -6.28
N SER A 298 -28.70 -57.46 -7.09
CA SER A 298 -28.71 -58.09 -8.40
C SER A 298 -28.66 -59.61 -8.32
N VAL A 299 -29.18 -60.32 -9.35
CA VAL A 299 -29.12 -61.78 -9.45
C VAL A 299 -27.70 -62.31 -9.29
N GLU A 300 -26.73 -61.65 -9.89
CA GLU A 300 -25.30 -61.97 -9.80
C GLU A 300 -24.77 -61.81 -8.36
N GLN A 301 -25.19 -60.74 -7.65
CA GLN A 301 -24.84 -60.52 -6.24
C GLN A 301 -25.43 -61.59 -5.32
N VAL A 302 -26.67 -62.08 -5.59
CA VAL A 302 -27.32 -63.13 -4.82
C VAL A 302 -26.69 -64.49 -5.13
N GLN A 303 -26.28 -64.77 -6.37
CA GLN A 303 -25.56 -65.99 -6.74
C GLN A 303 -24.17 -66.12 -6.12
N GLY A 304 -23.52 -64.98 -5.82
CA GLY A 304 -22.20 -64.92 -5.19
C GLY A 304 -22.21 -64.99 -3.64
N LEU A 305 -23.38 -65.16 -2.99
CA LEU A 305 -23.50 -65.19 -1.54
C LEU A 305 -23.41 -66.64 -1.00
#